data_04a9c71178eac23ebaa2474a7b2f90e1
#
_entry.id   04a9c71178eac23ebaa2474a7b2f90e1
#
_cell.length_a   1.000
_cell.length_b   1.000
_cell.length_c   1.000
_cell.angle_alpha   90.00
_cell.angle_beta   90.00
_cell.angle_gamma   90.00
#
_symmetry.space_group_name_H-M   'P 1'
#
loop_
_entity.id
_entity.type
_entity.pdbx_description
1 polymer ?
#
loop_
_entity_poly.entity_id
_entity_poly.type
_entity_poly.pdbx_seq_one_letter_code
_entity_poly.pdbx_strand_id
1 'polypeptide(L)'
;TLKCYWTTTTNNMQAGPNVNDEIYPGWRNPKAFVVVSDVYPTVSAMSADLILPCAMWMEKEGMYGNAERRGQMWRQQVKAPGEGRSDLWQYMEFSKRFKIEDVWPAELLDKNPEYKGKTLYDVLYANGQVNKFGLDEVKKVNAHGIKDYMNDESQAFGYYVQKGLFEEYATFGRGKAHDLANFDVYQKARGLRWPVVDGK
;
A
#
# COMPACT_ATOMS: atom_id res chain seq x y z
N THR A 1 4.89 -0.92 -24.91
CA THR A 1 4.71 0.49 -24.50
C THR A 1 3.69 0.55 -23.41
N LEU A 2 4.01 1.17 -22.24
CA LEU A 2 3.06 1.41 -21.15
C LEU A 2 1.93 2.31 -21.67
N LYS A 3 0.71 1.94 -21.34
CA LYS A 3 -0.48 2.74 -21.67
C LYS A 3 -1.03 3.50 -20.46
N CYS A 4 -0.73 3.03 -19.25
CA CYS A 4 -1.03 3.73 -18.02
C CYS A 4 0.17 3.61 -17.08
N TYR A 5 0.49 4.69 -16.39
CA TYR A 5 1.50 4.75 -15.37
C TYR A 5 0.92 5.45 -14.14
N TRP A 6 0.92 4.77 -13.02
CA TRP A 6 0.46 5.34 -11.75
C TRP A 6 1.62 5.39 -10.77
N THR A 7 1.99 6.57 -10.35
CA THR A 7 3.00 6.80 -9.32
C THR A 7 2.39 7.38 -8.06
N THR A 8 2.96 7.01 -6.92
CA THR A 8 2.44 7.40 -5.61
C THR A 8 3.56 8.01 -4.78
N THR A 9 3.35 9.23 -4.29
CA THR A 9 4.26 9.96 -3.39
C THR A 9 5.71 10.01 -3.87
N THR A 10 5.91 10.15 -5.18
CA THR A 10 7.23 10.20 -5.80
C THR A 10 7.28 11.27 -6.88
N ASN A 11 8.16 12.27 -6.70
CA ASN A 11 8.29 13.41 -7.61
C ASN A 11 9.36 13.16 -8.69
N ASN A 12 9.20 12.10 -9.47
CA ASN A 12 10.18 11.65 -10.45
C ASN A 12 10.44 12.68 -11.57
N MET A 13 9.43 13.51 -11.90
CA MET A 13 9.59 14.56 -12.93
C MET A 13 10.52 15.69 -12.50
N GLN A 14 10.89 15.74 -11.22
CA GLN A 14 11.84 16.73 -10.70
C GLN A 14 13.08 16.07 -10.10
N ALA A 15 12.91 14.95 -9.39
CA ALA A 15 13.96 14.34 -8.59
C ALA A 15 14.65 13.14 -9.27
N GLY A 16 14.18 12.71 -10.42
CA GLY A 16 14.79 11.60 -11.16
C GLY A 16 16.12 11.98 -11.82
N PRO A 17 17.02 11.02 -12.02
CA PRO A 17 18.22 11.26 -12.83
C PRO A 17 17.84 11.41 -14.31
N ASN A 18 18.62 12.20 -15.05
CA ASN A 18 18.48 12.39 -16.50
C ASN A 18 17.02 12.63 -16.96
N VAL A 19 16.36 13.56 -16.28
CA VAL A 19 14.91 13.81 -16.44
C VAL A 19 14.56 14.15 -17.90
N ASN A 20 15.39 14.92 -18.58
CA ASN A 20 15.10 15.40 -19.94
C ASN A 20 15.11 14.29 -20.99
N ASP A 21 16.06 13.37 -20.90
CA ASP A 21 16.28 12.38 -21.97
C ASP A 21 15.58 11.05 -21.68
N GLU A 22 15.33 10.74 -20.41
CA GLU A 22 14.76 9.44 -20.02
C GLU A 22 13.33 9.53 -19.46
N ILE A 23 13.09 10.47 -18.54
CA ILE A 23 11.80 10.52 -17.84
C ILE A 23 10.75 11.28 -18.65
N TYR A 24 11.07 12.49 -19.13
CA TYR A 24 10.11 13.30 -19.88
C TYR A 24 9.58 12.63 -21.15
N PRO A 25 10.40 11.98 -21.98
CA PRO A 25 9.89 11.34 -23.19
C PRO A 25 8.86 10.22 -22.89
N GLY A 26 9.07 9.48 -21.82
CA GLY A 26 8.13 8.45 -21.38
C GLY A 26 6.87 9.04 -20.75
N TRP A 27 7.04 9.99 -19.85
CA TRP A 27 5.96 10.63 -19.10
C TRP A 27 5.01 11.43 -19.99
N ARG A 28 5.55 12.17 -20.95
CA ARG A 28 4.79 12.99 -21.90
C ARG A 28 4.39 12.26 -23.18
N ASN A 29 4.50 10.94 -23.20
CA ASN A 29 4.06 10.17 -24.36
C ASN A 29 2.53 10.29 -24.50
N PRO A 30 2.00 10.80 -25.62
CA PRO A 30 0.57 11.02 -25.81
C PRO A 30 -0.26 9.72 -25.84
N LYS A 31 0.40 8.56 -25.87
CA LYS A 31 -0.25 7.24 -25.76
C LYS A 31 -0.31 6.69 -24.35
N ALA A 32 0.29 7.39 -23.39
CA ALA A 32 0.30 7.02 -21.99
C ALA A 32 -0.69 7.89 -21.21
N PHE A 33 -1.40 7.29 -20.28
CA PHE A 33 -2.23 7.98 -19.29
C PHE A 33 -1.47 7.95 -17.95
N VAL A 34 -1.18 9.11 -17.41
CA VAL A 34 -0.36 9.25 -16.21
C VAL A 34 -1.22 9.66 -15.02
N VAL A 35 -1.19 8.84 -13.99
CA VAL A 35 -1.86 9.10 -12.70
C VAL A 35 -0.79 9.38 -11.64
N VAL A 36 -0.98 10.45 -10.88
CA VAL A 36 -0.14 10.77 -9.74
C VAL A 36 -1.00 10.88 -8.48
N SER A 37 -0.66 10.07 -7.49
CA SER A 37 -1.18 10.21 -6.12
C SER A 37 -0.12 10.90 -5.27
N ASP A 38 -0.40 12.12 -4.81
CA ASP A 38 0.57 12.85 -3.99
C ASP A 38 -0.13 13.69 -2.93
N VAL A 39 0.63 14.05 -1.90
CA VAL A 39 0.19 14.91 -0.79
C VAL A 39 0.24 16.40 -1.14
N TYR A 40 1.02 16.75 -2.17
CA TYR A 40 1.17 18.11 -2.69
C TYR A 40 1.03 18.13 -4.21
N PRO A 41 0.72 19.30 -4.80
CA PRO A 41 0.79 19.52 -6.24
C PRO A 41 2.27 19.64 -6.68
N THR A 42 3.02 18.53 -6.62
CA THR A 42 4.41 18.43 -7.08
C THR A 42 4.52 18.65 -8.59
N VAL A 43 5.75 18.83 -9.10
CA VAL A 43 5.98 18.92 -10.54
C VAL A 43 5.43 17.69 -11.27
N SER A 44 5.60 16.50 -10.70
CA SER A 44 5.02 15.28 -11.24
C SER A 44 3.49 15.34 -11.27
N ALA A 45 2.86 15.76 -10.17
CA ALA A 45 1.40 15.90 -10.10
C ALA A 45 0.87 16.90 -11.11
N MET A 46 1.50 18.07 -11.23
CA MET A 46 1.10 19.12 -12.18
C MET A 46 1.24 18.73 -13.65
N SER A 47 1.99 17.70 -13.94
CA SER A 47 2.20 17.17 -15.30
C SER A 47 1.46 15.87 -15.59
N ALA A 48 0.64 15.40 -14.66
CA ALA A 48 -0.17 14.19 -14.80
C ALA A 48 -1.50 14.47 -15.51
N ASP A 49 -2.09 13.43 -16.10
CA ASP A 49 -3.44 13.47 -16.67
C ASP A 49 -4.51 13.40 -15.57
N LEU A 50 -4.21 12.73 -14.46
CA LEU A 50 -5.08 12.61 -13.30
C LEU A 50 -4.27 12.75 -12.01
N ILE A 51 -4.75 13.60 -11.11
CA ILE A 51 -4.20 13.78 -9.77
C ILE A 51 -5.18 13.19 -8.76
N LEU A 52 -4.67 12.32 -7.89
CA LEU A 52 -5.42 11.77 -6.76
C LEU A 52 -4.82 12.30 -5.45
N PRO A 53 -5.61 12.93 -4.59
CA PRO A 53 -5.12 13.40 -3.30
C PRO A 53 -4.77 12.22 -2.40
N CYS A 54 -3.55 12.22 -1.88
CA CYS A 54 -3.01 11.15 -1.05
C CYS A 54 -2.87 11.61 0.40
N ALA A 55 -3.19 10.74 1.33
CA ALA A 55 -2.97 10.99 2.76
C ALA A 55 -1.47 11.00 3.07
N MET A 56 -1.04 11.98 3.88
CA MET A 56 0.33 12.08 4.40
C MET A 56 0.61 10.96 5.40
N TRP A 57 1.86 10.71 5.73
CA TRP A 57 2.24 9.61 6.62
C TRP A 57 1.52 9.64 7.98
N MET A 58 1.30 10.81 8.58
CA MET A 58 0.56 10.93 9.85
C MET A 58 -0.95 10.78 9.72
N GLU A 59 -1.45 10.85 8.51
CA GLU A 59 -2.88 10.78 8.17
C GLU A 59 -3.32 9.36 7.78
N LYS A 60 -2.41 8.40 7.86
CA LYS A 60 -2.63 6.99 7.54
C LYS A 60 -1.81 6.09 8.44
N GLU A 61 -2.12 4.80 8.43
CA GLU A 61 -1.27 3.77 9.01
C GLU A 61 -0.13 3.43 8.05
N GLY A 62 0.99 2.97 8.58
CA GLY A 62 2.06 2.50 7.72
C GLY A 62 3.29 1.98 8.46
N MET A 63 4.25 1.57 7.66
CA MET A 63 5.58 1.18 8.10
C MET A 63 6.61 1.68 7.10
N TYR A 64 7.72 2.18 7.60
CA TYR A 64 8.89 2.45 6.76
C TYR A 64 10.14 1.77 7.28
N GLY A 65 11.00 1.41 6.35
CA GLY A 65 12.35 0.95 6.62
C GLY A 65 13.37 2.06 6.40
N ASN A 66 14.58 1.81 6.84
CA ASN A 66 15.72 2.70 6.62
C ASN A 66 17.01 1.91 6.35
N ALA A 67 18.11 2.62 6.10
CA ALA A 67 19.41 2.03 5.85
C ALA A 67 19.98 1.23 7.05
N GLU A 68 19.48 1.44 8.27
CA GLU A 68 19.81 0.63 9.43
C GLU A 68 19.10 -0.72 9.48
N ARG A 69 18.29 -1.05 8.50
CA ARG A 69 17.39 -2.22 8.50
C ARG A 69 16.38 -2.20 9.64
N ARG A 70 15.90 -1.01 10.01
CA ARG A 70 14.88 -0.84 11.04
C ARG A 70 13.52 -0.65 10.38
N GLY A 71 12.58 -1.53 10.68
CA GLY A 71 11.17 -1.32 10.38
C GLY A 71 10.52 -0.50 11.48
N GLN A 72 9.84 0.58 11.13
CA GLN A 72 9.15 1.47 12.08
C GLN A 72 7.68 1.56 11.71
N MET A 73 6.83 1.07 12.61
CA MET A 73 5.39 1.15 12.45
C MET A 73 4.86 2.43 13.05
N TRP A 74 3.94 3.07 12.35
CA TRP A 74 3.22 4.21 12.90
C TRP A 74 1.71 4.02 12.76
N ARG A 75 1.01 4.72 13.62
CA ARG A 75 -0.44 4.78 13.64
C ARG A 75 -0.90 6.10 13.04
N GLN A 76 -2.07 6.10 12.44
CA GLN A 76 -2.72 7.35 12.06
C GLN A 76 -2.83 8.27 13.26
N GLN A 77 -2.41 9.52 13.11
CA GLN A 77 -2.43 10.53 14.16
C GLN A 77 -3.55 11.56 13.94
N VAL A 78 -3.83 11.87 12.69
CA VAL A 78 -4.84 12.86 12.29
C VAL A 78 -5.61 12.33 11.10
N LYS A 79 -6.83 12.84 10.88
CA LYS A 79 -7.61 12.52 9.71
C LYS A 79 -7.05 13.24 8.48
N ALA A 80 -7.00 12.56 7.35
CA ALA A 80 -6.64 13.19 6.08
C ALA A 80 -7.66 14.28 5.70
N PRO A 81 -7.20 15.45 5.23
CA PRO A 81 -8.09 16.52 4.82
C PRO A 81 -8.84 16.18 3.52
N GLY A 82 -10.06 16.69 3.39
CA GLY A 82 -10.86 16.60 2.18
C GLY A 82 -11.02 15.17 1.66
N GLU A 83 -10.68 14.97 0.40
CA GLU A 83 -10.77 13.68 -0.29
C GLU A 83 -9.49 12.84 -0.19
N GLY A 84 -8.49 13.29 0.57
CA GLY A 84 -7.24 12.55 0.77
C GLY A 84 -7.50 11.14 1.32
N ARG A 85 -6.90 10.14 0.67
CA ARG A 85 -6.99 8.72 1.07
C ARG A 85 -5.61 8.08 1.05
N SER A 86 -5.44 7.04 1.85
CA SER A 86 -4.18 6.28 1.83
C SER A 86 -3.97 5.62 0.48
N ASP A 87 -2.71 5.40 0.12
CA ASP A 87 -2.32 4.71 -1.13
C ASP A 87 -2.96 3.33 -1.18
N LEU A 88 -2.91 2.60 -0.07
CA LEU A 88 -3.50 1.28 0.04
C LEU A 88 -5.01 1.30 -0.25
N TRP A 89 -5.74 2.27 0.32
CA TRP A 89 -7.17 2.42 0.04
C TRP A 89 -7.43 2.68 -1.45
N GLN A 90 -6.62 3.55 -2.07
CA GLN A 90 -6.75 3.86 -3.50
C GLN A 90 -6.55 2.61 -4.36
N TYR A 91 -5.52 1.81 -4.06
CA TYR A 91 -5.27 0.55 -4.78
C TYR A 91 -6.38 -0.48 -4.57
N MET A 92 -6.89 -0.61 -3.35
CA MET A 92 -8.00 -1.52 -3.05
C MET A 92 -9.26 -1.11 -3.80
N GLU A 93 -9.63 0.16 -3.77
CA GLU A 93 -10.82 0.64 -4.48
C GLU A 93 -10.68 0.52 -6.00
N PHE A 94 -9.48 0.75 -6.53
CA PHE A 94 -9.21 0.56 -7.94
C PHE A 94 -9.29 -0.92 -8.34
N SER A 95 -8.76 -1.82 -7.54
CA SER A 95 -8.77 -3.26 -7.80
C SER A 95 -10.16 -3.89 -7.89
N LYS A 96 -11.17 -3.29 -7.25
CA LYS A 96 -12.57 -3.73 -7.34
C LYS A 96 -13.17 -3.58 -8.74
N ARG A 97 -12.55 -2.81 -9.63
CA ARG A 97 -13.03 -2.51 -10.98
C ARG A 97 -12.55 -3.48 -12.04
N PHE A 98 -11.67 -4.40 -11.69
CA PHE A 98 -11.10 -5.38 -12.61
C PHE A 98 -11.55 -6.77 -12.25
N LYS A 99 -11.97 -7.54 -13.24
CA LYS A 99 -12.04 -8.98 -13.11
C LYS A 99 -10.64 -9.56 -13.19
N ILE A 100 -10.41 -10.66 -12.50
CA ILE A 100 -9.08 -11.28 -12.48
C ILE A 100 -8.64 -11.71 -13.89
N GLU A 101 -9.59 -12.10 -14.71
CA GLU A 101 -9.37 -12.50 -16.11
C GLU A 101 -8.86 -11.36 -17.00
N ASP A 102 -9.14 -10.11 -16.63
CA ASP A 102 -8.65 -8.93 -17.37
C ASP A 102 -7.17 -8.62 -17.07
N VAL A 103 -6.64 -9.19 -15.98
CA VAL A 103 -5.33 -8.84 -15.42
C VAL A 103 -4.34 -10.01 -15.49
N TRP A 104 -4.78 -11.22 -15.17
CA TRP A 104 -3.92 -12.39 -15.11
C TRP A 104 -3.92 -13.18 -16.41
N PRO A 105 -2.76 -13.72 -16.83
CA PRO A 105 -2.70 -14.60 -18.00
C PRO A 105 -3.47 -15.91 -17.75
N ALA A 106 -4.00 -16.48 -18.82
CA ALA A 106 -4.83 -17.68 -18.77
C ALA A 106 -4.15 -18.84 -18.04
N GLU A 107 -2.84 -19.02 -18.27
CA GLU A 107 -2.07 -20.11 -17.66
C GLU A 107 -2.02 -20.02 -16.12
N LEU A 108 -2.09 -18.80 -15.59
CA LEU A 108 -2.12 -18.59 -14.14
C LEU A 108 -3.51 -18.88 -13.58
N LEU A 109 -4.56 -18.52 -14.33
CA LEU A 109 -5.95 -18.79 -13.96
C LEU A 109 -6.30 -20.27 -14.05
N ASP A 110 -5.71 -21.00 -14.99
CA ASP A 110 -5.92 -22.44 -15.12
C ASP A 110 -5.28 -23.23 -13.96
N LYS A 111 -4.21 -22.67 -13.37
CA LYS A 111 -3.60 -23.21 -12.15
C LYS A 111 -4.36 -22.85 -10.88
N ASN A 112 -5.21 -21.83 -10.93
CA ASN A 112 -5.97 -21.32 -9.80
C ASN A 112 -7.44 -21.08 -10.20
N PRO A 113 -8.17 -22.14 -10.56
CA PRO A 113 -9.52 -22.03 -11.11
C PRO A 113 -10.53 -21.39 -10.14
N GLU A 114 -10.25 -21.43 -8.83
CA GLU A 114 -11.07 -20.82 -7.79
C GLU A 114 -11.10 -19.29 -7.85
N TYR A 115 -10.21 -18.68 -8.62
CA TYR A 115 -10.17 -17.22 -8.80
C TYR A 115 -11.01 -16.74 -9.98
N LYS A 116 -11.40 -17.63 -10.90
CA LYS A 116 -12.22 -17.28 -12.07
C LYS A 116 -13.54 -16.63 -11.64
N GLY A 117 -13.88 -15.53 -12.27
CA GLY A 117 -15.08 -14.73 -11.97
C GLY A 117 -14.96 -13.76 -10.78
N LYS A 118 -13.85 -13.78 -10.06
CA LYS A 118 -13.59 -12.86 -8.94
C LYS A 118 -12.99 -11.54 -9.42
N THR A 119 -13.09 -10.52 -8.59
CA THR A 119 -12.37 -9.27 -8.82
C THR A 119 -10.91 -9.40 -8.39
N LEU A 120 -10.05 -8.52 -8.91
CA LEU A 120 -8.67 -8.40 -8.42
C LEU A 120 -8.63 -8.12 -6.92
N TYR A 121 -9.58 -7.34 -6.40
CA TYR A 121 -9.75 -7.10 -4.97
C TYR A 121 -9.99 -8.39 -4.19
N ASP A 122 -10.91 -9.23 -4.64
CA ASP A 122 -11.24 -10.49 -3.95
C ASP A 122 -10.02 -11.42 -3.86
N VAL A 123 -9.19 -11.43 -4.88
CA VAL A 123 -8.01 -12.30 -4.93
C VAL A 123 -6.86 -11.76 -4.09
N LEU A 124 -6.60 -10.45 -4.10
CA LEU A 124 -5.45 -9.85 -3.42
C LEU A 124 -5.73 -9.44 -1.98
N TYR A 125 -6.93 -8.94 -1.68
CA TYR A 125 -7.22 -8.32 -0.39
C TYR A 125 -8.31 -9.01 0.41
N ALA A 126 -9.19 -9.77 -0.23
CA ALA A 126 -10.30 -10.47 0.41
C ALA A 126 -10.20 -12.01 0.28
N ASN A 127 -9.00 -12.54 0.27
CA ASN A 127 -8.69 -13.94 0.00
C ASN A 127 -8.71 -14.86 1.23
N GLY A 128 -9.11 -14.35 2.39
CA GLY A 128 -9.10 -15.10 3.65
C GLY A 128 -7.73 -15.22 4.33
N GLN A 129 -6.64 -14.80 3.68
CA GLN A 129 -5.30 -14.70 4.26
C GLN A 129 -5.00 -13.26 4.69
N VAL A 130 -5.15 -12.33 3.76
CA VAL A 130 -4.92 -10.91 4.02
C VAL A 130 -5.98 -10.34 4.94
N ASN A 131 -7.25 -10.63 4.70
CA ASN A 131 -8.39 -10.13 5.48
C ASN A 131 -8.84 -11.03 6.64
N LYS A 132 -7.97 -11.89 7.14
CA LYS A 132 -8.27 -12.80 8.26
C LYS A 132 -8.45 -12.13 9.62
N PHE A 133 -7.99 -10.90 9.77
CA PHE A 133 -8.11 -10.13 11.00
C PHE A 133 -9.42 -9.34 11.02
N GLY A 134 -10.19 -9.42 12.07
CA GLY A 134 -11.47 -8.74 12.20
C GLY A 134 -11.37 -7.31 12.71
N LEU A 135 -12.45 -6.56 12.58
CA LEU A 135 -12.56 -5.19 13.10
C LEU A 135 -12.29 -5.09 14.61
N ASP A 136 -12.49 -6.16 15.37
CA ASP A 136 -12.19 -6.19 16.81
C ASP A 136 -10.67 -6.12 17.08
N GLU A 137 -9.84 -6.62 16.18
CA GLU A 137 -8.39 -6.41 16.25
C GLU A 137 -8.03 -4.92 16.06
N VAL A 138 -8.71 -4.23 15.17
CA VAL A 138 -8.56 -2.79 14.98
C VAL A 138 -8.95 -2.02 16.23
N LYS A 139 -10.07 -2.38 16.88
CA LYS A 139 -10.53 -1.77 18.13
C LYS A 139 -9.54 -1.96 19.28
N LYS A 140 -8.96 -3.16 19.43
CA LYS A 140 -7.94 -3.45 20.46
C LYS A 140 -6.72 -2.57 20.31
N VAL A 141 -6.28 -2.31 19.09
CA VAL A 141 -5.11 -1.49 18.81
C VAL A 141 -5.41 0.00 19.03
N ASN A 142 -6.67 0.41 18.90
CA ASN A 142 -7.13 1.77 19.20
C ASN A 142 -7.18 2.11 20.69
N ALA A 143 -6.98 1.16 21.58
CA ALA A 143 -7.01 1.37 23.03
C ALA A 143 -5.95 2.38 23.53
N HIS A 144 -5.11 2.92 22.67
CA HIS A 144 -4.12 3.97 22.96
C HIS A 144 -4.60 5.40 22.69
N GLY A 145 -5.90 5.62 22.53
CA GLY A 145 -6.46 6.98 22.66
C GLY A 145 -6.74 7.74 21.36
N ILE A 146 -6.54 7.14 20.17
CA ILE A 146 -6.81 7.82 18.89
C ILE A 146 -8.13 7.27 18.30
N LYS A 147 -9.17 7.24 19.12
CA LYS A 147 -10.45 6.60 18.78
C LYS A 147 -11.20 7.28 17.63
N ASP A 148 -11.04 8.58 17.49
CA ASP A 148 -11.92 9.37 16.62
C ASP A 148 -11.49 9.35 15.15
N TYR A 149 -10.22 9.11 14.87
CA TYR A 149 -9.68 9.13 13.52
C TYR A 149 -9.81 7.79 12.79
N MET A 150 -10.07 6.71 13.53
CA MET A 150 -10.22 5.37 12.98
C MET A 150 -11.69 4.97 12.74
N ASN A 151 -12.62 5.90 12.93
CA ASN A 151 -14.03 5.72 12.57
C ASN A 151 -14.29 5.92 11.07
N ASP A 152 -13.29 6.35 10.31
CA ASP A 152 -13.34 6.28 8.87
C ASP A 152 -13.14 4.81 8.46
N GLU A 153 -14.17 4.17 7.93
CA GLU A 153 -14.15 2.76 7.51
C GLU A 153 -12.97 2.43 6.59
N SER A 154 -12.55 3.38 5.75
CA SER A 154 -11.40 3.20 4.87
C SER A 154 -10.09 3.07 5.63
N GLN A 155 -9.91 3.78 6.73
CA GLN A 155 -8.69 3.74 7.53
C GLN A 155 -8.68 2.53 8.46
N ALA A 156 -9.80 2.19 9.09
CA ALA A 156 -9.93 0.98 9.88
C ALA A 156 -9.69 -0.26 9.01
N PHE A 157 -10.24 -0.26 7.81
CA PHE A 157 -10.04 -1.33 6.84
C PHE A 157 -8.60 -1.39 6.34
N GLY A 158 -7.96 -0.23 6.12
CA GLY A 158 -6.54 -0.15 5.75
C GLY A 158 -5.63 -0.79 6.79
N TYR A 159 -5.83 -0.52 8.08
CA TYR A 159 -5.07 -1.17 9.15
C TYR A 159 -5.19 -2.69 9.12
N TYR A 160 -6.40 -3.17 9.00
CA TYR A 160 -6.73 -4.57 8.96
C TYR A 160 -6.04 -5.30 7.80
N VAL A 161 -6.08 -4.70 6.61
CA VAL A 161 -5.41 -5.23 5.43
C VAL A 161 -3.89 -5.12 5.56
N GLN A 162 -3.36 -4.03 6.12
CA GLN A 162 -1.92 -3.86 6.33
C GLN A 162 -1.36 -4.93 7.25
N LYS A 163 -2.05 -5.28 8.34
CA LYS A 163 -1.64 -6.38 9.21
C LYS A 163 -1.57 -7.69 8.43
N GLY A 164 -2.59 -7.98 7.63
CA GLY A 164 -2.63 -9.19 6.80
C GLY A 164 -1.52 -9.24 5.76
N LEU A 165 -1.31 -8.15 5.03
CA LEU A 165 -0.24 -8.04 4.05
C LEU A 165 1.15 -8.15 4.67
N PHE A 166 1.35 -7.56 5.84
CA PHE A 166 2.62 -7.67 6.55
C PHE A 166 2.92 -9.10 6.99
N GLU A 167 1.93 -9.78 7.57
CA GLU A 167 2.08 -11.18 7.99
C GLU A 167 2.31 -12.12 6.78
N GLU A 168 1.65 -11.85 5.66
CA GLU A 168 1.90 -12.57 4.41
C GLU A 168 3.34 -12.34 3.92
N TYR A 169 3.77 -11.08 3.84
CA TYR A 169 5.14 -10.72 3.44
C TYR A 169 6.19 -11.34 4.36
N ALA A 170 5.96 -11.35 5.67
CA ALA A 170 6.89 -11.91 6.64
C ALA A 170 7.13 -13.41 6.46
N THR A 171 6.19 -14.15 5.83
CA THR A 171 6.37 -15.59 5.57
C THR A 171 7.54 -15.88 4.63
N PHE A 172 7.87 -14.99 3.72
CA PHE A 172 8.99 -15.18 2.78
C PHE A 172 10.35 -15.11 3.45
N GLY A 173 10.46 -14.34 4.53
CA GLY A 173 11.69 -14.18 5.30
C GLY A 173 11.82 -15.11 6.49
N ARG A 174 10.72 -15.74 6.93
CA ARG A 174 10.64 -16.52 8.16
C ARG A 174 11.68 -17.65 8.21
N GLY A 175 12.49 -17.65 9.27
CA GLY A 175 13.57 -18.64 9.43
C GLY A 175 14.78 -18.43 8.51
N LYS A 176 14.90 -17.29 7.84
CA LYS A 176 15.99 -16.94 6.92
C LYS A 176 16.73 -15.69 7.38
N ALA A 177 17.79 -15.32 6.65
CA ALA A 177 18.60 -14.13 6.93
C ALA A 177 17.83 -12.79 6.87
N HIS A 178 16.59 -12.80 6.40
CA HIS A 178 15.70 -11.64 6.30
C HIS A 178 14.47 -11.75 7.20
N ASP A 179 14.54 -12.54 8.25
CA ASP A 179 13.40 -12.79 9.12
C ASP A 179 12.90 -11.49 9.77
N LEU A 180 11.59 -11.32 9.75
CA LEU A 180 10.86 -10.21 10.33
C LEU A 180 10.10 -10.69 11.56
N ALA A 181 10.03 -9.85 12.58
CA ALA A 181 9.12 -10.08 13.70
C ALA A 181 7.67 -10.06 13.23
N ASN A 182 6.78 -10.61 14.04
CA ASN A 182 5.34 -10.52 13.80
C ASN A 182 4.88 -9.07 13.88
N PHE A 183 3.80 -8.74 13.19
CA PHE A 183 3.24 -7.39 13.14
C PHE A 183 3.02 -6.79 14.54
N ASP A 184 2.45 -7.57 15.47
CA ASP A 184 2.16 -7.10 16.83
C ASP A 184 3.43 -6.78 17.63
N VAL A 185 4.54 -7.45 17.36
CA VAL A 185 5.85 -7.15 17.94
C VAL A 185 6.34 -5.78 17.46
N TYR A 186 6.26 -5.51 16.14
CA TYR A 186 6.60 -4.21 15.58
C TYR A 186 5.71 -3.09 16.12
N GLN A 187 4.41 -3.33 16.25
CA GLN A 187 3.46 -2.37 16.82
C GLN A 187 3.82 -1.99 18.27
N LYS A 188 4.21 -2.97 19.06
CA LYS A 188 4.61 -2.77 20.47
C LYS A 188 5.97 -2.07 20.59
N ALA A 189 6.95 -2.52 19.83
CA ALA A 189 8.31 -1.99 19.84
C ALA A 189 8.44 -0.64 19.13
N ARG A 190 7.52 -0.33 18.18
CA ARG A 190 7.51 0.84 17.32
C ARG A 190 8.73 1.03 16.40
N GLY A 191 9.72 0.20 16.54
CA GLY A 191 10.89 0.20 15.67
C GLY A 191 11.82 -0.95 16.05
N LEU A 192 12.04 -1.87 15.12
CA LEU A 192 12.84 -3.05 15.32
C LEU A 192 13.72 -3.30 14.11
N ARG A 193 14.98 -3.63 14.36
CA ARG A 193 15.90 -4.05 13.28
C ARG A 193 15.57 -5.46 12.84
N TRP A 194 15.78 -5.73 11.56
CA TRP A 194 15.75 -7.09 11.02
C TRP A 194 17.16 -7.49 10.54
N PRO A 195 17.53 -8.78 10.49
CA PRO A 195 16.68 -9.91 10.85
C PRO A 195 16.45 -10.02 12.36
N VAL A 196 15.34 -10.63 12.72
CA VAL A 196 15.02 -11.02 14.08
C VAL A 196 15.07 -12.53 14.19
N VAL A 197 15.43 -13.06 15.35
CA VAL A 197 15.51 -14.50 15.57
C VAL A 197 14.13 -15.01 16.00
N ASP A 198 13.61 -16.02 15.29
CA ASP A 198 12.32 -16.65 15.56
C ASP A 198 11.14 -15.68 15.65
N GLY A 199 11.20 -14.59 14.91
CA GLY A 199 10.13 -13.59 14.86
C GLY A 199 9.96 -12.76 16.13
N LYS A 200 11.00 -12.71 16.97
CA LYS A 200 11.00 -12.00 18.27
C LYS A 200 12.05 -10.90 18.34
#